data_35d88d3e41bdbb8814ca804cad7bc0c6
#
_entry.id   35d88d3e41bdbb8814ca804cad7bc0c6
#
_cell.length_a   1.000
_cell.length_b   1.000
_cell.length_c   1.000
_cell.angle_alpha   90.00
_cell.angle_beta   90.00
_cell.angle_gamma   90.00
#
_symmetry.space_group_name_H-M   'P 1'
#
loop_
_entity.id
_entity.type
_entity.pdbx_description
1 polymer ?
#
loop_
_entity_poly.entity_id
_entity_poly.type
_entity_poly.pdbx_seq_one_letter_code
_entity_poly.pdbx_strand_id
1 'polypeptide(L)'
;MILYNSLGQTKQEFVPHTPGKVNMYTCGPTVYHYAHIGNLRTYIMEDVLEKYLRFSGYDVNRVMNITDVGHLSSDADTGEDKMLSGAKREHKTVMEIAKFYTDAFFADCEKLNIKRPDVVEPATNCIDDFINMISVLLEKGYAYIAGGNVYFDTSKLDNYYVFGNMNEDDLVVGVRDSVEEDENKRNKADFVLWFTKSKFDSQELKWESPWGVGYPGWHIECSCISYKHCGEYLDIHCGGIDNAFPHHTNEIAQSEAFLGHKWCPYWFHVLHLNDARGKMSKSKGGFLTVSLLEEKGYNPLVYRMFCLQSHYRKPLTFSYDNLDNTATAYNKLVKRISALSRDGEPDMAKAEELTKGFSEALDNDLNTSLALTCVYDVLKADADDATKLYVIGEFDRVLSLDLTKVPESDKADADDDFAKEVEELIAQRTKARAEKDWATADAIRDKLKEMKVVVKDTKDGIEWHVEG
;
A
#
# COMPACT_ATOMS: atom_id res chain seq x y z
N MET A 1 -12.57 12.16 -15.53
CA MET A 1 -12.33 10.83 -14.93
C MET A 1 -13.64 10.22 -14.46
N ILE A 2 -13.89 8.96 -14.77
CA ILE A 2 -15.03 8.19 -14.28
C ILE A 2 -14.50 7.17 -13.27
N LEU A 3 -15.09 7.11 -12.07
CA LEU A 3 -14.75 6.13 -11.03
C LEU A 3 -15.96 5.30 -10.65
N TYR A 4 -15.75 4.04 -10.33
CA TYR A 4 -16.77 3.23 -9.70
C TYR A 4 -16.90 3.61 -8.23
N ASN A 5 -18.11 4.01 -7.85
CA ASN A 5 -18.45 4.35 -6.48
C ASN A 5 -19.16 3.18 -5.80
N SER A 6 -18.56 2.65 -4.75
CA SER A 6 -19.15 1.55 -3.98
C SER A 6 -20.44 1.97 -3.29
N LEU A 7 -20.59 3.28 -2.97
CA LEU A 7 -21.82 3.87 -2.42
C LEU A 7 -22.89 3.94 -3.46
N GLY A 8 -23.44 3.21 -4.08
CA GLY A 8 -24.44 3.21 -5.16
C GLY A 8 -24.11 2.23 -6.26
N GLN A 9 -22.96 1.57 -6.14
CA GLN A 9 -22.52 0.47 -7.02
C GLN A 9 -22.55 0.83 -8.52
N THR A 10 -22.17 2.06 -8.84
CA THR A 10 -22.19 2.58 -10.21
C THR A 10 -20.95 3.38 -10.55
N LYS A 11 -20.64 3.46 -11.84
CA LYS A 11 -19.63 4.39 -12.35
C LYS A 11 -20.18 5.80 -12.40
N GLN A 12 -19.42 6.75 -11.87
CA GLN A 12 -19.81 8.16 -11.80
C GLN A 12 -18.66 9.04 -12.26
N GLU A 13 -18.96 10.19 -12.81
CA GLU A 13 -17.98 11.23 -13.05
C GLU A 13 -17.45 11.74 -11.71
N PHE A 14 -16.14 11.77 -11.56
CA PHE A 14 -15.51 12.32 -10.36
C PHE A 14 -15.46 13.84 -10.43
N VAL A 15 -16.14 14.48 -9.50
CA VAL A 15 -16.16 15.94 -9.35
C VAL A 15 -15.82 16.26 -7.88
N PRO A 16 -14.66 16.87 -7.60
CA PRO A 16 -14.31 17.23 -6.24
C PRO A 16 -15.16 18.40 -5.73
N HIS A 17 -15.33 18.51 -4.42
CA HIS A 17 -16.06 19.58 -3.77
C HIS A 17 -15.46 20.96 -4.09
N THR A 18 -14.13 21.04 -4.03
CA THR A 18 -13.40 22.25 -4.39
C THR A 18 -12.72 22.06 -5.74
N PRO A 19 -13.03 22.86 -6.78
CA PRO A 19 -12.41 22.70 -8.09
C PRO A 19 -10.88 22.69 -8.03
N GLY A 20 -10.26 21.68 -8.65
CA GLY A 20 -8.82 21.51 -8.71
C GLY A 20 -8.16 20.94 -7.44
N LYS A 21 -8.91 20.73 -6.35
CA LYS A 21 -8.40 20.14 -5.09
C LYS A 21 -9.14 18.88 -4.73
N VAL A 22 -8.43 17.90 -4.15
CA VAL A 22 -9.01 16.64 -3.73
C VAL A 22 -8.55 16.31 -2.31
N ASN A 23 -9.49 16.20 -1.38
CA ASN A 23 -9.27 15.57 -0.09
C ASN A 23 -9.49 14.07 -0.21
N MET A 24 -8.45 13.28 0.05
CA MET A 24 -8.47 11.82 -0.04
C MET A 24 -8.07 11.23 1.31
N TYR A 25 -8.92 10.37 1.86
CA TYR A 25 -8.62 9.65 3.09
C TYR A 25 -8.42 8.16 2.79
N THR A 26 -7.39 7.58 3.37
CA THR A 26 -7.06 6.16 3.23
C THR A 26 -6.92 5.53 4.61
N CYS A 27 -7.71 4.49 4.90
CA CYS A 27 -7.60 3.77 6.16
C CYS A 27 -6.19 3.19 6.31
N GLY A 28 -5.52 3.57 7.39
CA GLY A 28 -4.18 3.13 7.70
C GLY A 28 -4.11 1.74 8.35
N PRO A 29 -2.91 1.23 8.60
CA PRO A 29 -2.73 -0.07 9.23
C PRO A 29 -2.97 -0.03 10.73
N THR A 30 -3.46 -1.17 11.28
CA THR A 30 -3.35 -1.45 12.70
C THR A 30 -1.96 -2.04 12.96
N VAL A 31 -1.13 -1.32 13.70
CA VAL A 31 0.33 -1.54 13.79
C VAL A 31 0.73 -2.48 14.92
N TYR A 32 0.26 -3.72 14.89
CA TYR A 32 0.63 -4.80 15.83
C TYR A 32 1.37 -5.96 15.15
N HIS A 33 1.53 -5.91 13.83
CA HIS A 33 2.19 -6.93 13.02
C HIS A 33 2.58 -6.34 11.66
N TYR A 34 3.53 -6.97 10.95
CA TYR A 34 3.85 -6.60 9.57
C TYR A 34 2.59 -6.59 8.68
N ALA A 35 2.56 -5.72 7.69
CA ALA A 35 1.56 -5.78 6.64
C ALA A 35 1.81 -7.01 5.76
N HIS A 36 0.78 -7.77 5.43
CA HIS A 36 0.90 -8.82 4.41
C HIS A 36 0.65 -8.24 3.02
N ILE A 37 1.14 -8.92 1.99
CA ILE A 37 1.03 -8.44 0.60
C ILE A 37 -0.43 -8.17 0.19
N GLY A 38 -1.42 -8.86 0.76
CA GLY A 38 -2.84 -8.59 0.52
C GLY A 38 -3.28 -7.20 0.99
N ASN A 39 -2.78 -6.70 2.14
CA ASN A 39 -3.02 -5.32 2.57
C ASN A 39 -2.32 -4.34 1.62
N LEU A 40 -1.07 -4.63 1.27
CA LEU A 40 -0.26 -3.76 0.42
C LEU A 40 -0.84 -3.60 -1.00
N ARG A 41 -1.62 -4.58 -1.50
CA ARG A 41 -2.39 -4.41 -2.73
C ARG A 41 -3.35 -3.22 -2.66
N THR A 42 -4.05 -3.05 -1.53
CA THR A 42 -4.96 -1.91 -1.33
C THR A 42 -4.17 -0.59 -1.41
N TYR A 43 -3.09 -0.49 -0.66
CA TYR A 43 -2.25 0.72 -0.64
C TYR A 43 -1.59 1.02 -2.00
N ILE A 44 -1.23 -0.01 -2.79
CA ILE A 44 -0.75 0.17 -4.17
C ILE A 44 -1.84 0.82 -5.04
N MET A 45 -3.09 0.36 -4.97
CA MET A 45 -4.18 0.90 -5.79
C MET A 45 -4.60 2.30 -5.35
N GLU A 46 -4.57 2.58 -4.06
CA GLU A 46 -4.78 3.92 -3.50
C GLU A 46 -3.68 4.90 -3.95
N ASP A 47 -2.42 4.46 -3.97
CA ASP A 47 -1.28 5.21 -4.47
C ASP A 47 -1.40 5.53 -5.96
N VAL A 48 -1.85 4.57 -6.76
CA VAL A 48 -2.10 4.81 -8.20
C VAL A 48 -3.22 5.82 -8.40
N LEU A 49 -4.30 5.75 -7.60
CA LEU A 49 -5.38 6.73 -7.64
C LEU A 49 -4.87 8.13 -7.31
N GLU A 50 -4.12 8.29 -6.21
CA GLU A 50 -3.51 9.57 -5.84
C GLU A 50 -2.61 10.11 -6.94
N LYS A 51 -1.69 9.28 -7.44
CA LYS A 51 -0.73 9.68 -8.48
C LYS A 51 -1.42 10.05 -9.79
N TYR A 52 -2.49 9.34 -10.15
CA TYR A 52 -3.26 9.68 -11.34
C TYR A 52 -4.06 10.97 -11.18
N LEU A 53 -4.65 11.22 -10.01
CA LEU A 53 -5.29 12.51 -9.71
C LEU A 53 -4.28 13.68 -9.84
N ARG A 54 -3.08 13.51 -9.28
CA ARG A 54 -1.99 14.51 -9.42
C ARG A 54 -1.54 14.65 -10.89
N PHE A 55 -1.41 13.56 -11.62
CA PHE A 55 -1.08 13.54 -13.05
C PHE A 55 -2.14 14.30 -13.87
N SER A 56 -3.40 14.19 -13.48
CA SER A 56 -4.53 14.91 -14.09
C SER A 56 -4.64 16.38 -13.65
N GLY A 57 -3.69 16.87 -12.84
CA GLY A 57 -3.59 18.28 -12.45
C GLY A 57 -4.31 18.66 -11.15
N TYR A 58 -4.83 17.70 -10.39
CA TYR A 58 -5.41 17.98 -9.08
C TYR A 58 -4.34 18.20 -8.01
N ASP A 59 -4.59 19.16 -7.10
CA ASP A 59 -3.88 19.28 -5.84
C ASP A 59 -4.52 18.34 -4.81
N VAL A 60 -3.82 17.27 -4.48
CA VAL A 60 -4.35 16.19 -3.62
C VAL A 60 -3.78 16.32 -2.22
N ASN A 61 -4.68 16.37 -1.22
CA ASN A 61 -4.35 16.20 0.20
C ASN A 61 -4.71 14.78 0.61
N ARG A 62 -3.72 13.87 0.67
CA ARG A 62 -3.92 12.50 1.12
C ARG A 62 -3.64 12.37 2.62
N VAL A 63 -4.64 11.94 3.37
CA VAL A 63 -4.58 11.72 4.81
C VAL A 63 -4.69 10.23 5.12
N MET A 64 -3.90 9.76 6.08
CA MET A 64 -3.94 8.37 6.57
C MET A 64 -3.81 8.37 8.10
N ASN A 65 -4.62 7.58 8.78
CA ASN A 65 -4.41 7.28 10.20
C ASN A 65 -3.36 6.20 10.40
N ILE A 66 -2.83 6.14 11.62
CA ILE A 66 -2.16 4.95 12.16
C ILE A 66 -2.96 4.52 13.38
N THR A 67 -3.51 3.32 13.34
CA THR A 67 -4.23 2.73 14.45
C THR A 67 -3.22 2.14 15.45
N ASP A 68 -2.80 2.99 16.38
CA ASP A 68 -1.83 2.70 17.45
C ASP A 68 -2.47 2.62 18.84
N VAL A 69 -3.78 2.80 18.94
CA VAL A 69 -4.59 2.46 20.10
C VAL A 69 -4.92 0.97 20.07
N GLY A 70 -5.18 0.38 21.25
CA GLY A 70 -5.56 -1.03 21.34
C GLY A 70 -6.95 -1.27 20.74
N HIS A 71 -7.06 -2.30 19.90
CA HIS A 71 -8.33 -2.76 19.35
C HIS A 71 -8.56 -4.22 19.63
N LEU A 72 -9.83 -4.56 19.83
CA LEU A 72 -10.27 -5.93 19.98
C LEU A 72 -10.04 -6.74 18.69
N SER A 73 -9.89 -8.05 18.82
CA SER A 73 -9.51 -8.92 17.71
C SER A 73 -10.61 -9.13 16.67
N SER A 74 -11.85 -8.73 16.97
CA SER A 74 -12.97 -8.78 16.04
C SER A 74 -13.46 -7.38 15.68
N ASP A 75 -13.90 -7.21 14.44
CA ASP A 75 -14.51 -5.97 13.94
C ASP A 75 -15.90 -5.70 14.57
N ALA A 76 -16.40 -6.64 15.39
CA ALA A 76 -17.67 -6.57 16.12
C ALA A 76 -17.47 -6.26 17.62
N ASP A 77 -16.46 -5.50 17.98
CA ASP A 77 -16.17 -5.03 19.34
C ASP A 77 -15.95 -6.16 20.39
N THR A 78 -15.42 -7.31 19.94
CA THR A 78 -15.13 -8.46 20.84
C THR A 78 -13.73 -9.05 20.61
N GLY A 79 -13.20 -9.76 21.61
CA GLY A 79 -11.90 -10.45 21.50
C GLY A 79 -10.77 -9.77 22.28
N GLU A 80 -9.53 -10.32 22.17
CA GLU A 80 -8.36 -9.75 22.83
C GLU A 80 -7.82 -8.51 22.11
N ASP A 81 -7.17 -7.64 22.86
CA ASP A 81 -6.44 -6.50 22.28
C ASP A 81 -5.27 -6.96 21.40
N LYS A 82 -5.31 -6.57 20.13
CA LYS A 82 -4.30 -6.91 19.11
C LYS A 82 -2.93 -6.33 19.47
N MET A 83 -2.88 -5.09 19.97
CA MET A 83 -1.63 -4.41 20.32
C MET A 83 -0.98 -5.07 21.53
N LEU A 84 -1.75 -5.38 22.57
CA LEU A 84 -1.26 -6.07 23.76
C LEU A 84 -0.76 -7.48 23.46
N SER A 85 -1.46 -8.21 22.59
CA SER A 85 -1.01 -9.53 22.13
C SER A 85 0.31 -9.45 21.36
N GLY A 86 0.52 -8.41 20.56
CA GLY A 86 1.79 -8.10 19.90
C GLY A 86 2.91 -7.79 20.89
N ALA A 87 2.62 -6.90 21.86
CA ALA A 87 3.58 -6.49 22.90
C ALA A 87 4.06 -7.67 23.75
N LYS A 88 3.15 -8.52 24.20
CA LYS A 88 3.48 -9.75 24.96
C LYS A 88 4.33 -10.73 24.14
N ARG A 89 4.02 -10.91 22.87
CA ARG A 89 4.79 -11.80 21.97
C ARG A 89 6.23 -11.35 21.81
N GLU A 90 6.46 -10.03 21.76
CA GLU A 90 7.77 -9.45 21.46
C GLU A 90 8.50 -8.89 22.68
N HIS A 91 7.90 -9.00 23.87
CA HIS A 91 8.44 -8.45 25.13
C HIS A 91 8.75 -6.94 25.05
N LYS A 92 7.85 -6.18 24.42
CA LYS A 92 7.92 -4.72 24.25
C LYS A 92 6.68 -4.05 24.82
N THR A 93 6.73 -2.74 25.01
CA THR A 93 5.55 -1.94 25.33
C THR A 93 4.64 -1.79 24.10
N VAL A 94 3.37 -1.48 24.32
CA VAL A 94 2.40 -1.24 23.22
C VAL A 94 2.89 -0.13 22.29
N MET A 95 3.43 0.97 22.84
CA MET A 95 3.94 2.09 22.04
C MET A 95 5.20 1.75 21.25
N GLU A 96 6.12 0.92 21.79
CA GLU A 96 7.28 0.44 21.06
C GLU A 96 6.87 -0.48 19.89
N ILE A 97 5.85 -1.31 20.10
CA ILE A 97 5.27 -2.15 19.05
C ILE A 97 4.64 -1.28 17.96
N ALA A 98 3.84 -0.30 18.34
CA ALA A 98 3.19 0.62 17.41
C ALA A 98 4.22 1.33 16.53
N LYS A 99 5.26 1.90 17.15
CA LYS A 99 6.34 2.56 16.42
C LYS A 99 7.08 1.61 15.49
N PHE A 100 7.46 0.43 15.97
CA PHE A 100 8.21 -0.56 15.19
C PHE A 100 7.45 -0.98 13.92
N TYR A 101 6.17 -1.34 14.05
CA TYR A 101 5.38 -1.77 12.89
C TYR A 101 4.93 -0.63 12.00
N THR A 102 4.81 0.60 12.52
CA THR A 102 4.63 1.80 11.69
C THR A 102 5.84 2.03 10.80
N ASP A 103 7.05 1.98 11.37
CA ASP A 103 8.30 2.14 10.61
C ASP A 103 8.45 1.01 9.57
N ALA A 104 8.16 -0.24 9.95
CA ALA A 104 8.20 -1.39 9.04
C ALA A 104 7.18 -1.27 7.88
N PHE A 105 5.97 -0.78 8.17
CA PHE A 105 4.94 -0.55 7.15
C PHE A 105 5.41 0.48 6.12
N PHE A 106 5.96 1.61 6.55
CA PHE A 106 6.44 2.63 5.62
C PHE A 106 7.70 2.19 4.87
N ALA A 107 8.57 1.38 5.47
CA ALA A 107 9.68 0.76 4.75
C ALA A 107 9.21 -0.18 3.63
N ASP A 108 8.18 -0.99 3.87
CA ASP A 108 7.56 -1.82 2.83
C ASP A 108 6.88 -0.98 1.75
N CYS A 109 6.23 0.14 2.13
CA CYS A 109 5.65 1.09 1.18
C CYS A 109 6.71 1.72 0.27
N GLU A 110 7.87 2.13 0.83
CA GLU A 110 8.98 2.68 0.07
C GLU A 110 9.51 1.69 -0.98
N LYS A 111 9.72 0.43 -0.59
CA LYS A 111 10.15 -0.65 -1.52
C LYS A 111 9.18 -0.89 -2.66
N LEU A 112 7.91 -0.61 -2.44
CA LEU A 112 6.84 -0.72 -3.43
C LEU A 112 6.57 0.59 -4.18
N ASN A 113 7.39 1.62 -4.00
CA ASN A 113 7.19 2.96 -4.55
C ASN A 113 5.80 3.55 -4.23
N ILE A 114 5.23 3.21 -3.07
CA ILE A 114 4.01 3.82 -2.56
C ILE A 114 4.39 5.15 -1.90
N LYS A 115 3.83 6.24 -2.41
CA LYS A 115 4.06 7.58 -1.85
C LYS A 115 3.53 7.65 -0.42
N ARG A 116 4.35 8.19 0.49
CA ARG A 116 3.87 8.49 1.84
C ARG A 116 2.73 9.52 1.77
N PRO A 117 1.60 9.33 2.48
CA PRO A 117 0.53 10.33 2.54
C PRO A 117 1.03 11.70 3.00
N ASP A 118 0.36 12.75 2.57
CA ASP A 118 0.73 14.13 2.94
C ASP A 118 0.56 14.37 4.44
N VAL A 119 -0.44 13.70 5.03
CA VAL A 119 -0.65 13.64 6.49
C VAL A 119 -0.75 12.20 6.94
N VAL A 120 0.03 11.85 7.96
CA VAL A 120 -0.04 10.57 8.68
C VAL A 120 -0.29 10.87 10.14
N GLU A 121 -1.47 10.49 10.66
CA GLU A 121 -1.89 10.85 12.01
C GLU A 121 -2.09 9.59 12.89
N PRO A 122 -1.29 9.41 13.94
CA PRO A 122 -1.54 8.38 14.95
C PRO A 122 -2.83 8.64 15.72
N ALA A 123 -3.65 7.62 15.94
CA ALA A 123 -4.92 7.74 16.65
C ALA A 123 -4.73 8.24 18.10
N THR A 124 -3.62 7.86 18.73
CA THR A 124 -3.27 8.31 20.10
C THR A 124 -3.12 9.84 20.21
N ASN A 125 -2.85 10.55 19.13
CA ASN A 125 -2.77 12.01 19.13
C ASN A 125 -4.14 12.70 19.09
N CYS A 126 -5.23 11.96 18.87
CA CYS A 126 -6.56 12.52 18.58
C CYS A 126 -7.61 12.17 19.66
N ILE A 127 -7.18 11.74 20.83
CA ILE A 127 -8.10 11.30 21.92
C ILE A 127 -9.10 12.39 22.30
N ASP A 128 -8.64 13.63 22.47
CA ASP A 128 -9.51 14.75 22.82
C ASP A 128 -10.50 15.08 21.69
N ASP A 129 -10.07 14.94 20.44
CA ASP A 129 -10.91 15.11 19.27
C ASP A 129 -12.01 14.03 19.21
N PHE A 130 -11.68 12.77 19.56
CA PHE A 130 -12.66 11.67 19.66
C PHE A 130 -13.68 11.94 20.76
N ILE A 131 -13.23 12.34 21.94
CA ILE A 131 -14.13 12.70 23.07
C ILE A 131 -15.07 13.83 22.68
N ASN A 132 -14.57 14.84 21.97
CA ASN A 132 -15.39 15.95 21.50
C ASN A 132 -16.46 15.49 20.49
N MET A 133 -16.08 14.70 19.46
CA MET A 133 -17.03 14.19 18.47
C MET A 133 -18.11 13.32 19.13
N ILE A 134 -17.72 12.42 20.04
CA ILE A 134 -18.66 11.57 20.78
C ILE A 134 -19.60 12.40 21.64
N SER A 135 -19.11 13.47 22.29
CA SER A 135 -19.94 14.37 23.09
C SER A 135 -21.02 15.05 22.26
N VAL A 136 -20.64 15.53 21.04
CA VAL A 136 -21.62 16.12 20.11
C VAL A 136 -22.64 15.09 19.63
N LEU A 137 -22.24 13.84 19.36
CA LEU A 137 -23.16 12.77 19.00
C LEU A 137 -24.16 12.44 20.12
N LEU A 138 -23.73 12.47 21.38
CA LEU A 138 -24.60 12.34 22.56
C LEU A 138 -25.56 13.50 22.68
N GLU A 139 -25.09 14.74 22.54
CA GLU A 139 -25.93 15.96 22.59
C GLU A 139 -27.00 15.97 21.49
N LYS A 140 -26.64 15.51 20.29
CA LYS A 140 -27.57 15.39 19.15
C LYS A 140 -28.51 14.18 19.25
N GLY A 141 -28.33 13.30 20.23
CA GLY A 141 -29.16 12.11 20.46
C GLY A 141 -28.90 10.95 19.51
N TYR A 142 -27.76 10.92 18.82
CA TYR A 142 -27.30 9.80 18.01
C TYR A 142 -26.49 8.77 18.82
N ALA A 143 -26.11 9.08 20.04
CA ALA A 143 -25.41 8.17 20.92
C ALA A 143 -26.10 8.06 22.29
N TYR A 144 -25.80 7.00 23.03
CA TYR A 144 -26.32 6.74 24.36
C TYR A 144 -25.30 6.02 25.23
N ILE A 145 -25.49 6.11 26.56
CA ILE A 145 -24.64 5.41 27.53
C ILE A 145 -25.43 4.20 28.08
N ALA A 146 -24.83 3.04 28.07
CA ALA A 146 -25.36 1.82 28.66
C ALA A 146 -24.20 0.94 29.19
N GLY A 147 -24.41 0.29 30.32
CA GLY A 147 -23.41 -0.59 30.94
C GLY A 147 -22.07 0.09 31.29
N GLY A 148 -21.98 1.42 31.14
CA GLY A 148 -20.78 2.23 31.30
C GLY A 148 -20.11 2.64 29.99
N ASN A 149 -20.42 1.99 28.86
CA ASN A 149 -19.89 2.31 27.54
C ASN A 149 -20.77 3.33 26.79
N VAL A 150 -20.21 4.00 25.80
CA VAL A 150 -20.95 4.89 24.89
C VAL A 150 -21.15 4.17 23.58
N TYR A 151 -22.40 4.10 23.11
CA TYR A 151 -22.80 3.44 21.88
C TYR A 151 -23.40 4.43 20.90
N PHE A 152 -23.20 4.20 19.60
CA PHE A 152 -23.97 4.84 18.55
C PHE A 152 -25.31 4.13 18.37
N ASP A 153 -26.40 4.88 18.28
CA ASP A 153 -27.77 4.39 18.10
C ASP A 153 -28.11 4.36 16.60
N THR A 154 -27.94 3.22 15.96
CA THR A 154 -28.18 3.06 14.51
C THR A 154 -29.65 3.24 14.11
N SER A 155 -30.59 3.09 15.06
CA SER A 155 -32.03 3.32 14.83
C SER A 155 -32.39 4.78 14.56
N LYS A 156 -31.46 5.72 14.80
CA LYS A 156 -31.64 7.15 14.50
C LYS A 156 -31.37 7.51 13.06
N LEU A 157 -30.85 6.57 12.25
CA LEU A 157 -30.56 6.77 10.84
C LEU A 157 -31.70 6.25 9.97
N ASP A 158 -32.05 6.98 8.94
CA ASP A 158 -33.05 6.55 7.95
C ASP A 158 -32.60 5.31 7.19
N ASN A 159 -31.30 5.19 6.92
CA ASN A 159 -30.68 4.03 6.29
C ASN A 159 -29.25 3.83 6.83
N TYR A 160 -29.04 2.70 7.52
CA TYR A 160 -27.71 2.34 8.03
C TYR A 160 -26.92 1.51 7.01
N TYR A 161 -27.55 0.58 6.28
CA TYR A 161 -26.88 -0.32 5.34
C TYR A 161 -26.71 0.34 3.97
N VAL A 162 -25.68 1.19 3.84
CA VAL A 162 -25.51 2.09 2.68
C VAL A 162 -24.77 1.48 1.49
N PHE A 163 -24.00 0.38 1.69
CA PHE A 163 -23.18 -0.26 0.65
C PHE A 163 -23.87 -1.46 -0.03
N GLY A 164 -25.12 -1.32 -0.47
CA GLY A 164 -25.79 -2.31 -1.29
C GLY A 164 -26.66 -3.30 -0.51
N ASN A 165 -26.74 -4.57 -0.94
CA ASN A 165 -27.64 -5.58 -0.40
C ASN A 165 -27.20 -6.15 0.98
N MET A 166 -26.61 -5.34 1.83
CA MET A 166 -26.26 -5.72 3.19
C MET A 166 -27.50 -5.65 4.09
N ASN A 167 -27.61 -6.59 5.02
CA ASN A 167 -28.71 -6.68 5.98
C ASN A 167 -28.19 -7.16 7.35
N GLU A 168 -29.07 -7.31 8.34
CA GLU A 168 -28.68 -7.80 9.68
C GLU A 168 -28.00 -9.17 9.66
N ASP A 169 -28.31 -10.04 8.67
CA ASP A 169 -27.68 -11.35 8.55
C ASP A 169 -26.20 -11.24 8.13
N ASP A 170 -25.82 -10.16 7.44
CA ASP A 170 -24.42 -9.89 7.06
C ASP A 170 -23.57 -9.51 8.29
N LEU A 171 -24.18 -8.97 9.35
CA LEU A 171 -23.54 -8.80 10.65
C LEU A 171 -23.12 -10.15 11.26
N VAL A 172 -23.89 -11.20 11.00
CA VAL A 172 -23.61 -12.55 11.49
C VAL A 172 -22.50 -13.22 10.67
N VAL A 173 -22.44 -12.96 9.37
CA VAL A 173 -21.45 -13.54 8.45
C VAL A 173 -20.07 -12.90 8.60
N GLY A 174 -20.01 -11.60 8.93
CA GLY A 174 -18.76 -10.90 9.27
C GLY A 174 -18.23 -11.26 10.68
N VAL A 175 -19.07 -11.85 11.49
CA VAL A 175 -18.82 -12.24 12.86
C VAL A 175 -18.47 -13.73 12.89
N ARG A 176 -17.20 -14.04 13.12
CA ARG A 176 -16.76 -15.42 13.41
C ARG A 176 -17.52 -15.98 14.63
N ASP A 177 -17.72 -17.29 14.68
CA ASP A 177 -18.49 -18.13 15.64
C ASP A 177 -18.31 -17.87 17.15
N SER A 178 -17.82 -16.69 17.59
CA SER A 178 -17.50 -16.36 18.98
C SER A 178 -18.01 -14.99 19.47
N VAL A 179 -18.95 -14.36 18.76
CA VAL A 179 -19.49 -13.07 19.22
C VAL A 179 -20.56 -13.30 20.26
N GLU A 180 -20.22 -13.02 21.50
CA GLU A 180 -21.20 -12.89 22.57
C GLU A 180 -22.07 -11.63 22.33
N GLU A 181 -23.40 -11.78 22.46
CA GLU A 181 -24.31 -10.65 22.39
C GLU A 181 -24.00 -9.65 23.53
N ASP A 182 -23.86 -8.39 23.16
CA ASP A 182 -23.72 -7.30 24.14
C ASP A 182 -25.12 -6.85 24.55
N GLU A 183 -25.58 -7.29 25.71
CA GLU A 183 -26.89 -7.00 26.29
C GLU A 183 -27.14 -5.49 26.50
N ASN A 184 -26.11 -4.64 26.47
CA ASN A 184 -26.22 -3.21 26.62
C ASN A 184 -26.63 -2.49 25.32
N LYS A 185 -26.49 -3.15 24.16
CA LYS A 185 -26.92 -2.58 22.89
C LYS A 185 -28.45 -2.53 22.79
N ARG A 186 -28.97 -1.40 22.34
CA ARG A 186 -30.41 -1.25 22.05
C ARG A 186 -30.81 -1.97 20.76
N ASN A 187 -29.93 -1.94 19.76
CA ASN A 187 -30.10 -2.59 18.47
C ASN A 187 -28.87 -3.43 18.16
N LYS A 188 -29.00 -4.52 17.45
CA LYS A 188 -27.86 -5.40 17.08
C LYS A 188 -26.78 -4.67 16.30
N ALA A 189 -27.16 -3.71 15.47
CA ALA A 189 -26.24 -2.92 14.64
C ALA A 189 -25.54 -1.80 15.41
N ASP A 190 -25.94 -1.49 16.63
CA ASP A 190 -25.28 -0.46 17.43
C ASP A 190 -23.83 -0.85 17.68
N PHE A 191 -22.94 0.13 17.72
CA PHE A 191 -21.52 -0.08 17.89
C PHE A 191 -20.94 0.87 18.94
N VAL A 192 -19.81 0.45 19.55
CA VAL A 192 -19.21 1.20 20.63
C VAL A 192 -18.40 2.37 20.11
N LEU A 193 -18.62 3.56 20.69
CA LEU A 193 -17.84 4.77 20.46
C LEU A 193 -16.74 4.95 21.50
N TRP A 194 -17.03 4.57 22.76
CA TRP A 194 -16.07 4.63 23.88
C TRP A 194 -16.30 3.49 24.86
N PHE A 195 -15.24 2.74 25.13
CA PHE A 195 -15.21 1.65 26.10
C PHE A 195 -14.74 2.15 27.45
N THR A 196 -15.55 2.03 28.50
CA THR A 196 -15.11 2.16 29.90
C THR A 196 -15.09 0.81 30.60
N LYS A 197 -15.90 -0.13 30.12
CA LYS A 197 -15.97 -1.50 30.61
C LYS A 197 -15.91 -2.45 29.42
N SER A 198 -14.91 -3.29 29.40
CA SER A 198 -14.79 -4.39 28.47
C SER A 198 -14.63 -5.69 29.23
N LYS A 199 -15.18 -6.79 28.74
CA LYS A 199 -14.88 -8.14 29.27
C LYS A 199 -13.38 -8.46 29.21
N PHE A 200 -12.65 -7.74 28.34
CA PHE A 200 -11.20 -7.83 28.15
C PHE A 200 -10.53 -6.61 28.79
N ASP A 201 -10.50 -6.57 30.14
CA ASP A 201 -9.95 -5.46 30.92
C ASP A 201 -8.41 -5.31 30.81
N SER A 202 -7.79 -6.06 29.91
CA SER A 202 -6.35 -6.08 29.65
C SER A 202 -5.85 -4.95 28.75
N GLN A 203 -6.71 -4.03 28.28
CA GLN A 203 -6.31 -2.85 27.51
C GLN A 203 -5.31 -2.02 28.30
N GLU A 204 -4.09 -1.84 27.76
CA GLU A 204 -3.02 -1.11 28.43
C GLU A 204 -3.19 0.41 28.28
N LEU A 205 -3.62 0.87 27.10
CA LEU A 205 -3.81 2.29 26.82
C LEU A 205 -5.24 2.70 27.17
N LYS A 206 -5.39 3.58 28.16
CA LYS A 206 -6.67 4.14 28.59
C LYS A 206 -6.51 5.62 28.88
N TRP A 207 -7.55 6.39 28.64
CA TRP A 207 -7.60 7.84 28.82
C TRP A 207 -8.81 8.25 29.65
N GLU A 208 -8.68 9.37 30.35
CA GLU A 208 -9.79 10.03 31.04
C GLU A 208 -10.82 10.54 30.03
N SER A 209 -12.10 10.38 30.34
CA SER A 209 -13.19 10.94 29.54
C SER A 209 -14.36 11.35 30.46
N PRO A 210 -15.35 12.13 29.95
CA PRO A 210 -16.55 12.46 30.71
C PRO A 210 -17.37 11.24 31.15
N TRP A 211 -17.14 10.09 30.52
CA TRP A 211 -17.88 8.84 30.80
C TRP A 211 -17.09 7.88 31.68
N GLY A 212 -15.85 8.21 32.00
CA GLY A 212 -14.92 7.42 32.79
C GLY A 212 -13.63 7.08 32.02
N VAL A 213 -12.69 6.46 32.72
CA VAL A 213 -11.42 5.98 32.14
C VAL A 213 -11.70 4.87 31.15
N GLY A 214 -11.19 5.02 29.91
CA GLY A 214 -11.49 4.08 28.85
C GLY A 214 -10.68 4.33 27.58
N TYR A 215 -11.18 3.81 26.46
CA TYR A 215 -10.53 3.92 25.16
C TYR A 215 -11.57 4.02 24.01
N PRO A 216 -11.21 4.61 22.87
CA PRO A 216 -12.15 4.79 21.74
C PRO A 216 -12.50 3.45 21.07
N GLY A 217 -13.69 3.39 20.46
CA GLY A 217 -14.03 2.39 19.47
C GLY A 217 -13.25 2.60 18.18
N TRP A 218 -13.13 1.57 17.36
CA TRP A 218 -12.28 1.61 16.17
C TRP A 218 -12.73 2.61 15.10
N HIS A 219 -14.05 2.76 14.93
CA HIS A 219 -14.60 3.52 13.80
C HIS A 219 -14.51 5.04 13.98
N ILE A 220 -14.42 5.53 15.23
CA ILE A 220 -14.35 6.97 15.52
C ILE A 220 -13.02 7.58 15.06
N GLU A 221 -11.96 6.79 15.01
CA GLU A 221 -10.64 7.25 14.59
C GLU A 221 -10.67 7.87 13.19
N CYS A 222 -11.12 7.09 12.20
CA CYS A 222 -11.13 7.53 10.81
C CYS A 222 -12.10 8.69 10.57
N SER A 223 -13.29 8.67 11.21
CA SER A 223 -14.24 9.79 11.14
C SER A 223 -13.63 11.08 11.65
N CYS A 224 -12.96 11.02 12.79
CA CYS A 224 -12.42 12.20 13.44
C CYS A 224 -11.15 12.72 12.78
N ILE A 225 -10.22 11.83 12.42
CA ILE A 225 -8.96 12.18 11.79
C ILE A 225 -9.20 12.77 10.39
N SER A 226 -10.14 12.18 9.62
CA SER A 226 -10.51 12.75 8.33
C SER A 226 -11.13 14.13 8.48
N TYR A 227 -12.05 14.34 9.42
CA TYR A 227 -12.62 15.66 9.71
C TYR A 227 -11.55 16.68 10.10
N LYS A 228 -10.61 16.31 10.98
CA LYS A 228 -9.51 17.15 11.45
C LYS A 228 -8.63 17.68 10.32
N HIS A 229 -8.32 16.86 9.34
CA HIS A 229 -7.35 17.19 8.28
C HIS A 229 -7.96 17.48 6.90
N CYS A 230 -9.19 17.04 6.66
CA CYS A 230 -9.91 17.28 5.40
C CYS A 230 -11.09 18.25 5.55
N GLY A 231 -11.52 18.57 6.80
CA GLY A 231 -12.69 19.41 7.07
C GLY A 231 -14.01 18.66 6.87
N GLU A 232 -15.07 19.42 6.65
CA GLU A 232 -16.45 18.93 6.57
C GLU A 232 -16.76 18.15 5.29
N TYR A 233 -15.91 18.27 4.26
CA TYR A 233 -16.12 17.66 2.95
C TYR A 233 -14.88 16.85 2.56
N LEU A 234 -15.06 15.55 2.59
CA LEU A 234 -14.10 14.59 2.07
C LEU A 234 -14.51 14.21 0.64
N ASP A 235 -13.60 14.24 -0.32
CA ASP A 235 -13.92 13.91 -1.71
C ASP A 235 -13.93 12.40 -1.95
N ILE A 236 -12.88 11.70 -1.52
CA ILE A 236 -12.74 10.24 -1.72
C ILE A 236 -12.29 9.58 -0.42
N HIS A 237 -12.99 8.52 -0.03
CA HIS A 237 -12.57 7.60 1.03
C HIS A 237 -12.18 6.24 0.43
N CYS A 238 -11.00 5.74 0.82
CA CYS A 238 -10.41 4.52 0.26
C CYS A 238 -10.19 3.45 1.32
N GLY A 239 -10.26 2.18 0.88
CA GLY A 239 -9.91 1.04 1.71
C GLY A 239 -10.06 -0.30 1.00
N GLY A 240 -9.83 -1.39 1.72
CA GLY A 240 -10.18 -2.74 1.26
C GLY A 240 -11.69 -2.94 1.27
N ILE A 241 -12.19 -3.84 0.46
CA ILE A 241 -13.64 -4.16 0.43
C ILE A 241 -14.16 -4.62 1.80
N ASP A 242 -13.30 -5.19 2.64
CA ASP A 242 -13.64 -5.58 4.02
C ASP A 242 -14.06 -4.40 4.88
N ASN A 243 -13.52 -3.22 4.59
CA ASN A 243 -13.84 -2.01 5.33
C ASN A 243 -15.23 -1.47 4.99
N ALA A 244 -15.81 -1.82 3.85
CA ALA A 244 -17.13 -1.32 3.46
C ALA A 244 -18.16 -1.56 4.57
N PHE A 245 -18.11 -2.76 5.18
CA PHE A 245 -18.97 -3.11 6.31
C PHE A 245 -18.19 -3.95 7.35
N PRO A 246 -18.28 -3.62 8.65
CA PRO A 246 -19.03 -2.50 9.23
C PRO A 246 -18.28 -1.16 9.25
N HIS A 247 -16.94 -1.11 8.98
CA HIS A 247 -16.08 0.02 9.31
C HIS A 247 -16.53 1.33 8.61
N HIS A 248 -16.52 1.39 7.29
CA HIS A 248 -16.92 2.59 6.55
C HIS A 248 -18.40 2.93 6.72
N THR A 249 -19.27 1.90 6.88
CA THR A 249 -20.69 2.13 7.23
C THR A 249 -20.82 2.89 8.54
N ASN A 250 -20.04 2.51 9.55
CA ASN A 250 -20.04 3.18 10.85
C ASN A 250 -19.42 4.58 10.77
N GLU A 251 -18.39 4.78 9.93
CA GLU A 251 -17.83 6.10 9.70
C GLU A 251 -18.83 7.06 9.05
N ILE A 252 -19.59 6.60 8.06
CA ILE A 252 -20.69 7.38 7.45
C ILE A 252 -21.69 7.77 8.51
N ALA A 253 -22.14 6.80 9.33
CA ALA A 253 -23.07 7.02 10.41
C ALA A 253 -22.59 8.11 11.38
N GLN A 254 -21.36 8.01 11.85
CA GLN A 254 -20.75 8.97 12.79
C GLN A 254 -20.58 10.35 12.16
N SER A 255 -19.96 10.41 10.99
CA SER A 255 -19.60 11.67 10.34
C SER A 255 -20.81 12.45 9.88
N GLU A 256 -21.80 11.81 9.24
CA GLU A 256 -23.02 12.49 8.79
C GLU A 256 -23.92 12.92 9.96
N ALA A 257 -24.00 12.13 11.04
CA ALA A 257 -24.69 12.54 12.25
C ALA A 257 -24.00 13.72 12.95
N PHE A 258 -22.66 13.71 13.01
CA PHE A 258 -21.88 14.80 13.59
C PHE A 258 -22.02 16.09 12.77
N LEU A 259 -21.88 16.02 11.44
CA LEU A 259 -21.92 17.17 10.56
C LEU A 259 -23.36 17.68 10.29
N GLY A 260 -24.31 16.79 10.14
CA GLY A 260 -25.68 17.10 9.76
C GLY A 260 -25.89 17.20 8.23
N HIS A 261 -24.92 16.76 7.43
CA HIS A 261 -24.99 16.69 5.97
C HIS A 261 -24.19 15.51 5.44
N LYS A 262 -24.29 15.24 4.13
CA LYS A 262 -23.51 14.21 3.45
C LYS A 262 -22.02 14.54 3.51
N TRP A 263 -21.22 13.57 3.96
CA TRP A 263 -19.79 13.75 4.26
C TRP A 263 -18.88 13.46 3.08
N CYS A 264 -18.94 12.22 2.56
CA CYS A 264 -18.06 11.73 1.50
C CYS A 264 -18.87 11.16 0.35
N PRO A 265 -18.77 11.72 -0.89
CA PRO A 265 -19.54 11.26 -2.03
C PRO A 265 -18.94 10.03 -2.73
N TYR A 266 -17.61 9.79 -2.68
CA TYR A 266 -16.96 8.72 -3.43
C TYR A 266 -16.23 7.73 -2.49
N TRP A 267 -16.58 6.44 -2.66
CA TRP A 267 -16.03 5.34 -1.88
C TRP A 267 -15.31 4.36 -2.79
N PHE A 268 -13.98 4.27 -2.61
CA PHE A 268 -13.08 3.46 -3.43
C PHE A 268 -12.66 2.21 -2.66
N HIS A 269 -13.11 1.03 -3.10
CA HIS A 269 -12.79 -0.24 -2.45
C HIS A 269 -12.02 -1.16 -3.37
N VAL A 270 -10.91 -1.69 -2.84
CA VAL A 270 -10.05 -2.66 -3.53
C VAL A 270 -10.44 -4.08 -3.12
N LEU A 271 -10.69 -4.96 -4.09
CA LEU A 271 -11.02 -6.36 -3.82
C LEU A 271 -9.79 -7.17 -3.37
N HIS A 272 -10.07 -8.30 -2.71
CA HIS A 272 -9.07 -9.12 -2.03
C HIS A 272 -7.97 -9.66 -2.93
N LEU A 273 -6.81 -9.86 -2.31
CA LEU A 273 -5.81 -10.80 -2.77
C LEU A 273 -6.14 -12.18 -2.18
N ASN A 274 -6.36 -13.15 -3.05
CA ASN A 274 -6.62 -14.55 -2.68
C ASN A 274 -5.35 -15.40 -2.88
N ASP A 275 -5.25 -16.50 -2.17
CA ASP A 275 -4.37 -17.62 -2.51
C ASP A 275 -5.22 -18.83 -3.00
N ALA A 276 -4.59 -19.97 -3.27
CA ALA A 276 -5.29 -21.18 -3.70
C ALA A 276 -6.36 -21.71 -2.70
N ARG A 277 -6.35 -21.20 -1.46
CA ARG A 277 -7.28 -21.59 -0.36
C ARG A 277 -8.38 -20.54 -0.14
N GLY A 278 -8.40 -19.46 -0.93
CA GLY A 278 -9.34 -18.33 -0.84
C GLY A 278 -8.67 -17.05 -0.33
N LYS A 279 -9.41 -16.19 0.40
CA LYS A 279 -8.88 -14.92 0.93
C LYS A 279 -7.62 -15.17 1.77
N MET A 280 -6.54 -14.46 1.43
CA MET A 280 -5.30 -14.46 2.21
C MET A 280 -5.55 -13.78 3.56
N SER A 281 -5.22 -14.45 4.66
CA SER A 281 -5.40 -13.91 6.00
C SER A 281 -4.30 -14.37 6.96
N LYS A 282 -4.02 -13.56 7.98
CA LYS A 282 -3.03 -13.81 9.02
C LYS A 282 -3.23 -15.16 9.75
N SER A 283 -4.48 -15.56 9.97
CA SER A 283 -4.84 -16.77 10.74
C SER A 283 -4.64 -18.10 10.01
N LYS A 284 -4.42 -18.09 8.67
CA LYS A 284 -4.33 -19.29 7.84
C LYS A 284 -2.89 -19.74 7.53
N GLY A 285 -1.88 -19.22 8.22
CA GLY A 285 -0.49 -19.71 8.15
C GLY A 285 0.27 -19.41 6.85
N GLY A 286 -0.20 -18.47 6.02
CA GLY A 286 0.46 -18.05 4.79
C GLY A 286 0.80 -16.57 4.84
N PHE A 287 1.58 -16.13 5.84
CA PHE A 287 1.88 -14.72 6.04
C PHE A 287 2.99 -14.27 5.08
N LEU A 288 2.59 -13.81 3.91
CA LEU A 288 3.51 -13.30 2.89
C LEU A 288 3.74 -11.79 3.09
N THR A 289 4.99 -11.41 3.33
CA THR A 289 5.45 -10.03 3.44
C THR A 289 6.32 -9.64 2.24
N VAL A 290 6.59 -8.35 2.07
CA VAL A 290 7.56 -7.87 1.07
C VAL A 290 8.93 -8.46 1.34
N SER A 291 9.38 -8.46 2.60
CA SER A 291 10.68 -9.03 2.98
C SER A 291 10.81 -10.51 2.60
N LEU A 292 9.74 -11.30 2.76
CA LEU A 292 9.76 -12.70 2.33
C LEU A 292 9.87 -12.85 0.80
N LEU A 293 9.29 -11.93 0.03
CA LEU A 293 9.46 -11.92 -1.43
C LEU A 293 10.90 -11.57 -1.80
N GLU A 294 11.51 -10.59 -1.12
CA GLU A 294 12.91 -10.22 -1.30
C GLU A 294 13.86 -11.39 -0.96
N GLU A 295 13.64 -12.07 0.17
CA GLU A 295 14.40 -13.28 0.56
C GLU A 295 14.34 -14.39 -0.49
N LYS A 296 13.25 -14.44 -1.26
CA LYS A 296 13.09 -15.37 -2.40
C LYS A 296 13.66 -14.84 -3.72
N GLY A 297 14.29 -13.67 -3.70
CA GLY A 297 14.94 -13.05 -4.86
C GLY A 297 14.03 -12.22 -5.75
N TYR A 298 12.79 -11.90 -5.32
CA TYR A 298 11.93 -11.02 -6.10
C TYR A 298 12.20 -9.55 -5.79
N ASN A 299 12.34 -8.75 -6.85
CA ASN A 299 12.26 -7.30 -6.70
C ASN A 299 10.83 -6.92 -6.25
N PRO A 300 10.66 -6.07 -5.21
CA PRO A 300 9.33 -5.63 -4.75
C PRO A 300 8.45 -5.03 -5.84
N LEU A 301 9.03 -4.36 -6.84
CA LEU A 301 8.29 -3.78 -7.96
C LEU A 301 7.66 -4.82 -8.89
N VAL A 302 8.14 -6.06 -8.88
CA VAL A 302 7.47 -7.18 -9.54
C VAL A 302 6.11 -7.43 -8.89
N TYR A 303 6.03 -7.36 -7.55
CA TYR A 303 4.76 -7.48 -6.86
C TYR A 303 3.85 -6.28 -7.15
N ARG A 304 4.40 -5.05 -7.21
CA ARG A 304 3.62 -3.88 -7.64
C ARG A 304 3.06 -4.10 -9.04
N MET A 305 3.89 -4.50 -10.02
CA MET A 305 3.42 -4.79 -11.38
C MET A 305 2.37 -5.90 -11.42
N PHE A 306 2.53 -6.96 -10.61
CA PHE A 306 1.54 -8.04 -10.47
C PHE A 306 0.17 -7.50 -10.04
N CYS A 307 0.13 -6.57 -9.08
CA CYS A 307 -1.11 -5.90 -8.68
C CYS A 307 -1.71 -5.07 -9.81
N LEU A 308 -0.89 -4.31 -10.57
CA LEU A 308 -1.35 -3.43 -11.65
C LEU A 308 -1.89 -4.19 -12.87
N GLN A 309 -1.50 -5.46 -13.06
CA GLN A 309 -2.01 -6.30 -14.14
C GLN A 309 -3.49 -6.67 -13.98
N SER A 310 -4.06 -6.46 -12.80
CA SER A 310 -5.47 -6.75 -12.52
C SER A 310 -6.20 -5.48 -12.09
N HIS A 311 -7.43 -5.32 -12.55
CA HIS A 311 -8.29 -4.23 -12.12
C HIS A 311 -8.55 -4.32 -10.60
N TYR A 312 -8.54 -3.19 -9.87
CA TYR A 312 -8.74 -3.14 -8.41
C TYR A 312 -10.08 -3.76 -7.95
N ARG A 313 -11.11 -3.71 -8.79
CA ARG A 313 -12.44 -4.31 -8.56
C ARG A 313 -12.53 -5.79 -8.96
N LYS A 314 -11.44 -6.47 -9.21
CA LYS A 314 -11.39 -7.91 -9.43
C LYS A 314 -10.57 -8.57 -8.34
N PRO A 315 -11.02 -9.73 -7.80
CA PRO A 315 -10.16 -10.52 -6.95
C PRO A 315 -8.88 -10.89 -7.71
N LEU A 316 -7.75 -10.83 -7.04
CA LEU A 316 -6.46 -11.22 -7.61
C LEU A 316 -5.98 -12.48 -6.88
N THR A 317 -5.59 -13.51 -7.64
CA THR A 317 -5.08 -14.75 -7.05
C THR A 317 -3.56 -14.77 -7.11
N PHE A 318 -2.93 -14.81 -5.95
CA PHE A 318 -1.49 -14.95 -5.79
C PHE A 318 -1.06 -16.40 -5.92
N SER A 319 -0.04 -16.64 -6.72
CA SER A 319 0.81 -17.83 -6.69
C SER A 319 2.24 -17.42 -7.07
N TYR A 320 3.22 -18.21 -6.67
CA TYR A 320 4.61 -17.96 -7.09
C TYR A 320 4.75 -18.09 -8.61
N ASP A 321 4.07 -19.03 -9.26
CA ASP A 321 4.08 -19.17 -10.73
C ASP A 321 3.59 -17.88 -11.42
N ASN A 322 2.53 -17.25 -10.91
CA ASN A 322 2.04 -15.97 -11.44
C ASN A 322 3.04 -14.84 -11.20
N LEU A 323 3.71 -14.85 -10.05
CA LEU A 323 4.73 -13.86 -9.74
C LEU A 323 5.98 -14.04 -10.62
N ASP A 324 6.43 -15.29 -10.89
CA ASP A 324 7.52 -15.63 -11.78
C ASP A 324 7.25 -15.15 -13.22
N ASN A 325 6.01 -15.36 -13.71
CA ASN A 325 5.58 -14.85 -14.99
C ASN A 325 5.66 -13.32 -15.04
N THR A 326 5.24 -12.66 -13.95
CA THR A 326 5.33 -11.19 -13.85
C THR A 326 6.78 -10.72 -13.77
N ALA A 327 7.64 -11.42 -13.02
CA ALA A 327 9.07 -11.10 -12.93
C ALA A 327 9.74 -11.20 -14.31
N THR A 328 9.43 -12.24 -15.06
CA THR A 328 9.91 -12.40 -16.45
C THR A 328 9.45 -11.25 -17.34
N ALA A 329 8.18 -10.85 -17.23
CA ALA A 329 7.62 -9.74 -18.01
C ALA A 329 8.25 -8.40 -17.62
N TYR A 330 8.41 -8.14 -16.32
CA TYR A 330 9.02 -6.94 -15.76
C TYR A 330 10.47 -6.79 -16.25
N ASN A 331 11.28 -7.83 -16.07
CA ASN A 331 12.69 -7.81 -16.50
C ASN A 331 12.85 -7.60 -18.00
N LYS A 332 12.02 -8.25 -18.83
CA LYS A 332 12.01 -8.02 -20.27
C LYS A 332 11.61 -6.58 -20.62
N LEU A 333 10.63 -6.01 -19.90
CA LEU A 333 10.18 -4.64 -20.14
C LEU A 333 11.28 -3.65 -19.80
N VAL A 334 11.87 -3.74 -18.60
CA VAL A 334 12.98 -2.88 -18.18
C VAL A 334 14.16 -2.99 -19.14
N LYS A 335 14.58 -4.21 -19.53
CA LYS A 335 15.66 -4.42 -20.50
C LYS A 335 15.38 -3.75 -21.86
N ARG A 336 14.14 -3.79 -22.35
CA ARG A 336 13.77 -3.13 -23.60
C ARG A 336 13.82 -1.61 -23.51
N ILE A 337 13.41 -1.05 -22.37
CA ILE A 337 13.44 0.40 -22.13
C ILE A 337 14.89 0.88 -21.94
N SER A 338 15.71 0.13 -21.22
CA SER A 338 17.13 0.45 -21.02
C SER A 338 17.94 0.43 -22.32
N ALA A 339 17.51 -0.32 -23.34
CA ALA A 339 18.15 -0.37 -24.64
C ALA A 339 17.84 0.83 -25.55
N LEU A 340 16.90 1.73 -25.15
CA LEU A 340 16.61 2.95 -25.90
C LEU A 340 17.73 3.97 -25.69
N SER A 341 18.11 4.68 -26.77
CA SER A 341 19.06 5.78 -26.68
C SER A 341 18.50 6.93 -25.83
N ARG A 342 19.34 7.46 -24.98
CA ARG A 342 19.01 8.62 -24.15
C ARG A 342 19.39 9.95 -24.80
N ASP A 343 19.91 9.90 -26.02
CA ASP A 343 20.30 11.07 -26.79
C ASP A 343 19.10 11.67 -27.53
N GLY A 344 19.13 13.00 -27.71
CA GLY A 344 18.09 13.73 -28.45
C GLY A 344 17.06 14.41 -27.54
N GLU A 345 16.17 15.16 -28.17
CA GLU A 345 15.05 15.84 -27.53
C GLU A 345 13.74 15.20 -27.96
N PRO A 346 12.76 15.03 -27.06
CA PRO A 346 11.50 14.39 -27.40
C PRO A 346 10.64 15.26 -28.33
N ASP A 347 9.99 14.63 -29.32
CA ASP A 347 8.89 15.25 -30.07
C ASP A 347 7.65 15.35 -29.19
N MET A 348 7.39 16.57 -28.69
CA MET A 348 6.30 16.82 -27.75
C MET A 348 4.91 16.60 -28.37
N ALA A 349 4.73 16.84 -29.67
CA ALA A 349 3.47 16.57 -30.35
C ALA A 349 3.17 15.08 -30.43
N LYS A 350 4.21 14.30 -30.72
CA LYS A 350 4.10 12.81 -30.73
C LYS A 350 3.94 12.25 -29.31
N ALA A 351 4.61 12.85 -28.34
CA ALA A 351 4.45 12.49 -26.93
C ALA A 351 3.01 12.70 -26.43
N GLU A 352 2.39 13.82 -26.77
CA GLU A 352 0.98 14.09 -26.44
C GLU A 352 0.04 13.07 -27.08
N GLU A 353 0.25 12.74 -28.38
CA GLU A 353 -0.52 11.70 -29.07
C GLU A 353 -0.43 10.35 -28.33
N LEU A 354 0.78 9.93 -27.96
CA LEU A 354 1.03 8.64 -27.31
C LEU A 354 0.50 8.59 -25.87
N THR A 355 0.43 9.72 -25.17
CA THR A 355 -0.06 9.81 -23.80
C THR A 355 -1.58 9.66 -23.71
N LYS A 356 -2.32 9.97 -24.78
CA LYS A 356 -3.78 9.97 -24.80
C LYS A 356 -4.38 8.64 -24.39
N GLY A 357 -3.89 7.53 -24.93
CA GLY A 357 -4.41 6.19 -24.61
C GLY A 357 -4.21 5.79 -23.15
N PHE A 358 -3.12 6.23 -22.54
CA PHE A 358 -2.85 6.01 -21.11
C PHE A 358 -3.86 6.77 -20.22
N SER A 359 -4.11 8.04 -20.54
CA SER A 359 -5.08 8.84 -19.82
C SER A 359 -6.50 8.28 -19.99
N GLU A 360 -6.89 7.88 -21.19
CA GLU A 360 -8.20 7.26 -21.45
C GLU A 360 -8.38 5.95 -20.65
N ALA A 361 -7.32 5.16 -20.49
CA ALA A 361 -7.34 3.93 -19.71
C ALA A 361 -7.60 4.21 -18.22
N LEU A 362 -6.91 5.17 -17.64
CA LEU A 362 -7.03 5.51 -16.22
C LEU A 362 -8.29 6.35 -15.92
N ASP A 363 -8.73 7.17 -16.87
CA ASP A 363 -10.01 7.89 -16.79
C ASP A 363 -11.21 6.97 -16.77
N ASN A 364 -11.08 5.76 -17.27
CA ASN A 364 -12.12 4.75 -17.24
C ASN A 364 -11.93 3.80 -16.05
N ASP A 365 -12.19 4.32 -14.84
CA ASP A 365 -12.23 3.52 -13.62
C ASP A 365 -10.87 2.89 -13.24
N LEU A 366 -9.81 3.69 -13.40
CA LEU A 366 -8.44 3.33 -13.03
C LEU A 366 -7.98 1.97 -13.61
N ASN A 367 -8.16 1.78 -14.93
CA ASN A 367 -7.81 0.55 -15.61
C ASN A 367 -6.29 0.39 -15.79
N THR A 368 -5.60 0.01 -14.72
CA THR A 368 -4.14 -0.14 -14.68
C THR A 368 -3.62 -1.20 -15.65
N SER A 369 -4.39 -2.25 -15.90
CA SER A 369 -4.00 -3.30 -16.85
C SER A 369 -3.90 -2.76 -18.28
N LEU A 370 -4.84 -1.90 -18.69
CA LEU A 370 -4.79 -1.24 -19.97
C LEU A 370 -3.68 -0.17 -20.01
N ALA A 371 -3.49 0.58 -18.93
CA ALA A 371 -2.41 1.55 -18.79
C ALA A 371 -1.02 0.89 -18.94
N LEU A 372 -0.81 -0.30 -18.39
CA LEU A 372 0.40 -1.09 -18.60
C LEU A 372 0.57 -1.48 -20.09
N THR A 373 -0.52 -1.77 -20.81
CA THR A 373 -0.47 -2.08 -22.25
C THR A 373 0.04 -0.88 -23.04
N CYS A 374 -0.34 0.34 -22.67
CA CYS A 374 0.13 1.57 -23.31
C CYS A 374 1.67 1.71 -23.27
N VAL A 375 2.34 1.21 -22.22
CA VAL A 375 3.82 1.19 -22.17
C VAL A 375 4.39 0.34 -23.31
N TYR A 376 3.81 -0.83 -23.57
CA TYR A 376 4.23 -1.71 -24.65
C TYR A 376 3.91 -1.10 -26.02
N ASP A 377 2.83 -0.34 -26.15
CA ASP A 377 2.44 0.30 -27.39
C ASP A 377 3.37 1.48 -27.71
N VAL A 378 3.80 2.26 -26.71
CA VAL A 378 4.85 3.27 -26.87
C VAL A 378 6.16 2.64 -27.40
N LEU A 379 6.57 1.49 -26.87
CA LEU A 379 7.78 0.79 -27.33
C LEU A 379 7.70 0.31 -28.78
N LYS A 380 6.50 0.13 -29.33
CA LYS A 380 6.26 -0.28 -30.72
C LYS A 380 5.98 0.90 -31.66
N ALA A 381 5.69 2.07 -31.08
CA ALA A 381 5.30 3.24 -31.86
C ALA A 381 6.41 3.70 -32.80
N ASP A 382 6.01 4.27 -33.94
CA ASP A 382 6.92 4.99 -34.81
C ASP A 382 7.23 6.36 -34.21
N ALA A 383 8.27 6.40 -33.37
CA ALA A 383 8.78 7.57 -32.68
C ALA A 383 10.26 7.33 -32.34
N ASP A 384 11.01 8.42 -32.16
CA ASP A 384 12.40 8.34 -31.71
C ASP A 384 12.48 7.87 -30.24
N ASP A 385 13.66 7.44 -29.80
CA ASP A 385 13.88 6.87 -28.48
C ASP A 385 13.71 7.91 -27.36
N ALA A 386 14.11 9.18 -27.62
CA ALA A 386 13.94 10.26 -26.65
C ALA A 386 12.45 10.50 -26.34
N THR A 387 11.60 10.51 -27.39
CA THR A 387 10.15 10.62 -27.25
C THR A 387 9.56 9.43 -26.48
N LYS A 388 9.98 8.20 -26.81
CA LYS A 388 9.53 6.99 -26.09
C LYS A 388 9.90 7.04 -24.61
N LEU A 389 11.15 7.38 -24.29
CA LEU A 389 11.61 7.49 -22.90
C LEU A 389 10.87 8.57 -22.13
N TYR A 390 10.62 9.73 -22.76
CA TYR A 390 9.84 10.79 -22.15
C TYR A 390 8.42 10.31 -21.77
N VAL A 391 7.70 9.71 -22.73
CA VAL A 391 6.33 9.22 -22.50
C VAL A 391 6.29 8.11 -21.46
N ILE A 392 7.22 7.15 -21.52
CA ILE A 392 7.31 6.08 -20.51
C ILE A 392 7.61 6.68 -19.12
N GLY A 393 8.47 7.71 -19.05
CA GLY A 393 8.74 8.43 -17.81
C GLY A 393 7.49 9.10 -17.24
N GLU A 394 6.67 9.74 -18.09
CA GLU A 394 5.40 10.32 -17.66
C GLU A 394 4.41 9.23 -17.15
N PHE A 395 4.32 8.08 -17.83
CA PHE A 395 3.50 6.96 -17.35
C PHE A 395 3.98 6.41 -16.02
N ASP A 396 5.30 6.37 -15.84
CA ASP A 396 5.91 5.83 -14.62
C ASP A 396 5.73 6.75 -13.38
N ARG A 397 5.39 8.02 -13.59
CA ARG A 397 4.92 8.90 -12.49
C ARG A 397 3.68 8.36 -11.79
N VAL A 398 2.86 7.58 -12.53
CA VAL A 398 1.64 6.94 -12.01
C VAL A 398 1.90 5.47 -11.69
N LEU A 399 2.50 4.70 -12.61
CA LEU A 399 2.74 3.27 -12.45
C LEU A 399 3.79 2.98 -11.37
N SER A 400 4.82 3.82 -11.28
CA SER A 400 5.91 3.76 -10.30
C SER A 400 6.60 2.39 -10.25
N LEU A 401 6.99 1.91 -11.43
CA LEU A 401 7.67 0.65 -11.65
C LEU A 401 9.18 0.83 -11.90
N ASP A 402 9.69 2.06 -11.76
CA ASP A 402 11.09 2.43 -12.03
C ASP A 402 11.54 2.10 -13.47
N LEU A 403 10.61 2.24 -14.43
CA LEU A 403 10.80 1.79 -15.83
C LEU A 403 11.93 2.51 -16.56
N THR A 404 12.20 3.76 -16.19
CA THR A 404 13.24 4.59 -16.84
C THR A 404 14.52 4.71 -15.99
N LYS A 405 14.54 4.13 -14.80
CA LYS A 405 15.77 4.05 -14.01
C LYS A 405 16.73 3.10 -14.68
N VAL A 406 18.00 3.50 -14.78
CA VAL A 406 19.07 2.61 -15.26
C VAL A 406 19.23 1.48 -14.25
N PRO A 407 19.04 0.22 -14.62
CA PRO A 407 19.29 -0.89 -13.73
C PRO A 407 20.71 -0.85 -13.17
N GLU A 408 20.90 -1.21 -11.92
CA GLU A 408 22.25 -1.40 -11.37
C GLU A 408 23.04 -2.51 -12.10
N SER A 409 22.34 -3.33 -12.92
CA SER A 409 22.94 -4.32 -13.82
C SER A 409 23.74 -3.72 -14.99
N ASP A 410 23.53 -2.44 -15.33
CA ASP A 410 24.47 -1.78 -16.26
C ASP A 410 25.80 -1.43 -15.57
N LYS A 411 25.84 -1.54 -14.22
CA LYS A 411 27.11 -1.72 -13.49
C LYS A 411 27.64 -3.15 -13.65
N ALA A 412 26.77 -4.14 -13.85
CA ALA A 412 27.19 -5.52 -14.09
C ALA A 412 27.71 -5.75 -15.52
N ASP A 413 27.28 -4.96 -16.52
CA ASP A 413 27.94 -4.98 -17.84
C ASP A 413 29.31 -4.29 -17.77
N ALA A 414 29.49 -3.28 -16.91
CA ALA A 414 30.82 -2.76 -16.57
C ALA A 414 31.63 -3.78 -15.76
N ASP A 415 30.99 -4.58 -14.91
CA ASP A 415 31.59 -5.72 -14.21
C ASP A 415 31.87 -6.88 -15.19
N ASP A 416 31.06 -7.10 -16.22
CA ASP A 416 31.26 -8.13 -17.23
C ASP A 416 32.39 -7.75 -18.21
N ASP A 417 32.51 -6.48 -18.57
CA ASP A 417 33.66 -5.95 -19.34
C ASP A 417 34.93 -5.91 -18.48
N PHE A 418 34.80 -5.57 -17.18
CA PHE A 418 35.89 -5.70 -16.21
C PHE A 418 36.31 -7.17 -16.03
N ALA A 419 35.34 -8.09 -15.89
CA ALA A 419 35.62 -9.52 -15.79
C ALA A 419 36.32 -10.05 -17.04
N LYS A 420 35.90 -9.64 -18.25
CA LYS A 420 36.58 -9.99 -19.51
C LYS A 420 37.99 -9.44 -19.58
N GLU A 421 38.21 -8.17 -19.19
CA GLU A 421 39.57 -7.59 -19.15
C GLU A 421 40.46 -8.36 -18.16
N VAL A 422 39.93 -8.74 -16.99
CA VAL A 422 40.63 -9.56 -16.01
C VAL A 422 40.96 -10.93 -16.55
N GLU A 423 40.05 -11.62 -17.20
CA GLU A 423 40.26 -12.95 -17.81
C GLU A 423 41.27 -12.90 -18.95
N GLU A 424 41.22 -11.85 -19.79
CA GLU A 424 42.23 -11.63 -20.85
C GLU A 424 43.63 -11.40 -20.27
N LEU A 425 43.74 -10.60 -19.20
CA LEU A 425 44.99 -10.36 -18.53
C LEU A 425 45.53 -11.65 -17.88
N ILE A 426 44.69 -12.46 -17.27
CA ILE A 426 45.06 -13.77 -16.70
C ILE A 426 45.53 -14.73 -17.81
N ALA A 427 44.86 -14.76 -18.96
CA ALA A 427 45.26 -15.57 -20.09
C ALA A 427 46.64 -15.14 -20.66
N GLN A 428 46.84 -13.82 -20.83
CA GLN A 428 48.13 -13.25 -21.26
C GLN A 428 49.25 -13.57 -20.27
N ARG A 429 49.02 -13.45 -18.94
CA ARG A 429 49.97 -13.82 -17.89
C ARG A 429 50.33 -15.30 -17.95
N THR A 430 49.36 -16.16 -18.15
CA THR A 430 49.55 -17.61 -18.25
C THR A 430 50.42 -17.95 -19.45
N LYS A 431 50.18 -17.32 -20.60
CA LYS A 431 50.97 -17.46 -21.80
C LYS A 431 52.42 -16.99 -21.62
N ALA A 432 52.63 -15.79 -21.05
CA ALA A 432 53.95 -15.25 -20.77
C ALA A 432 54.75 -16.17 -19.83
N ARG A 433 54.12 -16.75 -18.78
CA ARG A 433 54.74 -17.74 -17.91
C ARG A 433 55.16 -19.02 -18.64
N ALA A 434 54.35 -19.51 -19.58
CA ALA A 434 54.63 -20.68 -20.39
C ALA A 434 55.84 -20.43 -21.31
N GLU A 435 55.97 -19.23 -21.86
CA GLU A 435 57.05 -18.79 -22.75
C GLU A 435 58.30 -18.33 -21.94
N LYS A 436 58.25 -18.38 -20.61
CA LYS A 436 59.32 -17.91 -19.67
C LYS A 436 59.64 -16.43 -19.80
N ASP A 437 58.69 -15.63 -20.28
CA ASP A 437 58.76 -14.17 -20.27
C ASP A 437 58.30 -13.63 -18.91
N TRP A 438 59.21 -13.65 -17.96
CA TRP A 438 58.94 -13.26 -16.59
C TRP A 438 58.65 -11.76 -16.45
N ALA A 439 59.25 -10.92 -17.32
CA ALA A 439 59.05 -9.48 -17.29
C ALA A 439 57.59 -9.10 -17.61
N THR A 440 57.04 -9.70 -18.66
CA THR A 440 55.63 -9.51 -19.05
C THR A 440 54.67 -10.10 -18.02
N ALA A 441 54.99 -11.29 -17.48
CA ALA A 441 54.13 -11.92 -16.44
C ALA A 441 54.05 -11.11 -15.17
N ASP A 442 55.18 -10.47 -14.73
CA ASP A 442 55.20 -9.60 -13.56
C ASP A 442 54.48 -8.28 -13.80
N ALA A 443 54.64 -7.65 -14.97
CA ALA A 443 53.92 -6.43 -15.31
C ALA A 443 52.39 -6.64 -15.31
N ILE A 444 51.91 -7.78 -15.83
CA ILE A 444 50.48 -8.12 -15.80
C ILE A 444 50.02 -8.37 -14.36
N ARG A 445 50.78 -9.03 -13.54
CA ARG A 445 50.48 -9.23 -12.11
C ARG A 445 50.31 -7.88 -11.40
N ASP A 446 51.20 -6.94 -11.64
CA ASP A 446 51.16 -5.63 -11.02
C ASP A 446 49.92 -4.82 -11.51
N LYS A 447 49.57 -4.92 -12.81
CA LYS A 447 48.33 -4.35 -13.32
C LYS A 447 47.09 -4.95 -12.66
N LEU A 448 47.02 -6.26 -12.51
CA LEU A 448 45.91 -6.93 -11.81
C LEU A 448 45.81 -6.47 -10.35
N LYS A 449 46.94 -6.26 -9.69
CA LYS A 449 46.99 -5.73 -8.31
C LYS A 449 46.52 -4.27 -8.23
N GLU A 450 46.85 -3.41 -9.20
CA GLU A 450 46.33 -2.04 -9.29
C GLU A 450 44.83 -2.04 -9.49
N MET A 451 44.28 -3.03 -10.22
CA MET A 451 42.84 -3.26 -10.40
C MET A 451 42.18 -3.91 -9.15
N LYS A 452 42.93 -4.10 -8.04
CA LYS A 452 42.51 -4.81 -6.83
C LYS A 452 42.05 -6.25 -7.06
N VAL A 453 42.58 -6.91 -8.09
CA VAL A 453 42.27 -8.31 -8.41
C VAL A 453 43.32 -9.23 -7.79
N VAL A 454 42.82 -10.15 -6.95
CA VAL A 454 43.62 -11.23 -6.37
C VAL A 454 43.41 -12.48 -7.21
N VAL A 455 44.53 -13.04 -7.74
CA VAL A 455 44.53 -14.24 -8.57
C VAL A 455 45.14 -15.39 -7.80
N LYS A 456 44.48 -16.53 -7.75
CA LYS A 456 44.93 -17.76 -7.08
C LYS A 456 45.01 -18.93 -8.03
N ASP A 457 46.19 -19.52 -8.16
CA ASP A 457 46.38 -20.77 -8.92
C ASP A 457 45.80 -21.95 -8.11
N THR A 458 44.82 -22.69 -8.65
CA THR A 458 44.22 -23.86 -8.04
C THR A 458 44.48 -25.12 -8.86
N LYS A 459 44.14 -26.31 -8.34
CA LYS A 459 44.29 -27.57 -9.07
C LYS A 459 43.37 -27.69 -10.30
N ASP A 460 42.25 -26.97 -10.27
CA ASP A 460 41.18 -27.02 -11.28
C ASP A 460 41.27 -25.83 -12.26
N GLY A 461 42.22 -24.90 -12.09
CA GLY A 461 42.39 -23.72 -12.92
C GLY A 461 42.86 -22.49 -12.12
N ILE A 462 42.65 -21.30 -12.67
CA ILE A 462 42.94 -20.03 -12.02
C ILE A 462 41.63 -19.41 -11.52
N GLU A 463 41.54 -19.13 -10.26
CA GLU A 463 40.46 -18.39 -9.63
C GLU A 463 40.87 -16.96 -9.31
N TRP A 464 39.95 -16.02 -9.42
CA TRP A 464 40.21 -14.64 -9.06
C TRP A 464 39.01 -14.00 -8.31
N HIS A 465 39.28 -12.97 -7.52
CA HIS A 465 38.27 -12.13 -6.86
C HIS A 465 38.80 -10.71 -6.67
N VAL A 466 37.89 -9.75 -6.52
CA VAL A 466 38.21 -8.34 -6.25
C VAL A 466 38.35 -8.15 -4.74
N GLU A 467 39.43 -7.55 -4.26
CA GLU A 467 39.54 -7.09 -2.87
C GLU A 467 38.68 -5.85 -2.66
N GLY A 468 37.70 -5.92 -1.74
CA GLY A 468 36.76 -4.85 -1.37
C GLY A 468 37.43 -3.70 -0.61
#